data_993bf56ed8df9e9c16fa662ffe20a05f
#
_entry.id   993bf56ed8df9e9c16fa662ffe20a05f
#
_cell.length_a   1.000
_cell.length_b   1.000
_cell.length_c   1.000
_cell.angle_alpha   90.00
_cell.angle_beta   90.00
_cell.angle_gamma   90.00
#
_symmetry.space_group_name_H-M   'P 1'
#
loop_
_entity.id
_entity.type
_entity.pdbx_description
1 polymer ?
#
loop_
_entity_poly.entity_id
_entity_poly.type
_entity_poly.pdbx_seq_one_letter_code
_entity_poly.pdbx_strand_id
1 'polypeptide(L)'
;SPVFTTKYINPVSGAKYNIENSVLLLGQMRERALKNPDEKEKLPFFMTFNQAKNSGLIVPKGTKSFSILKRFGKKYEVTKLDEETGQEEIEERFRRAASIDFVFNISDLEGELSAKLQRNMSMGFSKATNEEAKVILEALEVFLFRL
;
A
#
# COMPACT_ATOMS: atom_id res chain seq x y z
N SER A 1 1.39 -12.64 -13.28
CA SER A 1 0.22 -12.40 -14.12
C SER A 1 -0.01 -10.90 -14.31
N PRO A 2 -0.25 -10.43 -15.54
CA PRO A 2 -0.51 -9.02 -15.80
C PRO A 2 -1.78 -8.49 -15.10
N VAL A 3 -2.66 -9.37 -14.65
CA VAL A 3 -3.88 -9.03 -13.93
C VAL A 3 -3.62 -8.17 -12.70
N PHE A 4 -2.51 -8.39 -12.03
CA PHE A 4 -2.20 -7.71 -10.77
C PHE A 4 -1.35 -6.46 -10.95
N THR A 5 -1.02 -6.07 -12.17
CA THR A 5 -0.06 -4.99 -12.43
C THR A 5 -0.59 -3.59 -12.16
N THR A 6 -1.90 -3.40 -12.10
CA THR A 6 -2.46 -2.05 -12.15
C THR A 6 -3.40 -1.68 -11.01
N LYS A 7 -3.69 -2.63 -10.08
CA LYS A 7 -4.77 -2.41 -9.10
C LYS A 7 -4.43 -2.89 -7.69
N TYR A 8 -3.31 -2.41 -7.17
CA TYR A 8 -3.03 -2.61 -5.76
C TYR A 8 -3.86 -1.65 -4.92
N ILE A 9 -4.50 -2.18 -3.89
CA ILE A 9 -5.49 -1.47 -3.09
C ILE A 9 -5.17 -1.66 -1.61
N ASN A 10 -5.38 -0.60 -0.85
CA ASN A 10 -5.43 -0.68 0.60
C ASN A 10 -6.88 -1.00 1.01
N PRO A 11 -7.17 -2.20 1.52
CA PRO A 11 -8.55 -2.61 1.80
C PRO A 11 -9.15 -1.92 3.02
N VAL A 12 -8.34 -1.31 3.86
CA VAL A 12 -8.82 -0.55 5.03
C VAL A 12 -9.40 0.79 4.61
N SER A 13 -8.68 1.53 3.77
CA SER A 13 -9.12 2.82 3.24
C SER A 13 -9.96 2.71 1.98
N GLY A 14 -9.86 1.61 1.26
CA GLY A 14 -10.45 1.45 -0.08
C GLY A 14 -9.68 2.17 -1.17
N ALA A 15 -8.59 2.84 -0.85
CA ALA A 15 -7.82 3.63 -1.80
C ALA A 15 -6.87 2.76 -2.63
N LYS A 16 -6.72 3.14 -3.89
CA LYS A 16 -5.72 2.53 -4.78
C LYS A 16 -4.35 3.14 -4.50
N TYR A 17 -3.33 2.30 -4.54
CA TYR A 17 -1.96 2.79 -4.58
C TYR A 17 -1.70 3.50 -5.92
N ASN A 18 -0.92 4.57 -5.90
CA ASN A 18 -0.55 5.27 -7.12
C ASN A 18 0.35 4.38 -8.01
N ILE A 19 0.59 4.82 -9.24
CA ILE A 19 1.37 4.05 -10.22
C ILE A 19 2.79 3.76 -9.70
N GLU A 20 3.44 4.74 -9.11
CA GLU A 20 4.79 4.59 -8.55
C GLU A 20 4.84 3.49 -7.50
N ASN A 21 3.93 3.52 -6.53
CA ASN A 21 3.88 2.53 -5.46
C ASN A 21 3.41 1.17 -5.97
N SER A 22 2.51 1.13 -6.94
CA SER A 22 2.09 -0.12 -7.57
C SER A 22 3.25 -0.81 -8.28
N VAL A 23 4.10 -0.06 -8.96
CA VAL A 23 5.30 -0.59 -9.61
C VAL A 23 6.30 -1.11 -8.56
N LEU A 24 6.49 -0.36 -7.47
CA LEU A 24 7.38 -0.78 -6.39
C LEU A 24 6.88 -2.07 -5.73
N LEU A 25 5.60 -2.18 -5.45
CA LEU A 25 5.00 -3.38 -4.86
C LEU A 25 5.11 -4.58 -5.81
N LEU A 26 4.79 -4.38 -7.08
CA LEU A 26 4.92 -5.43 -8.10
C LEU A 26 6.36 -5.94 -8.20
N GLY A 27 7.33 -5.05 -8.26
CA GLY A 27 8.74 -5.41 -8.35
C GLY A 27 9.20 -6.25 -7.15
N GLN A 28 8.81 -5.86 -5.94
CA GLN A 28 9.13 -6.59 -4.72
C GLN A 28 8.46 -7.97 -4.70
N MET A 29 7.20 -8.06 -5.11
CA MET A 29 6.49 -9.34 -5.19
C MET A 29 7.16 -10.29 -6.19
N ARG A 30 7.54 -9.79 -7.36
CA ARG A 30 8.24 -10.59 -8.37
C ARG A 30 9.62 -11.04 -7.90
N GLU A 31 10.37 -10.17 -7.27
CA GLU A 31 11.69 -10.51 -6.71
C GLU A 31 11.58 -11.64 -5.69
N ARG A 32 10.61 -11.56 -4.79
CA ARG A 32 10.39 -12.59 -3.78
C ARG A 32 9.95 -13.91 -4.39
N ALA A 33 9.08 -13.87 -5.40
CA ALA A 33 8.64 -15.06 -6.12
C ALA A 33 9.79 -15.76 -6.85
N LEU A 34 10.73 -14.99 -7.42
CA LEU A 34 11.93 -15.55 -8.07
C LEU A 34 12.87 -16.21 -7.07
N LYS A 35 13.02 -15.63 -5.89
CA LYS A 35 13.86 -16.19 -4.82
C LYS A 35 13.21 -17.39 -4.13
N ASN A 36 11.91 -17.48 -4.13
CA ASN A 36 11.15 -18.56 -3.50
C ASN A 36 10.04 -19.03 -4.44
N PRO A 37 10.36 -19.94 -5.40
CA PRO A 37 9.39 -20.41 -6.39
C PRO A 37 8.17 -21.13 -5.79
N ASP A 38 8.28 -21.65 -4.55
CA ASP A 38 7.19 -22.33 -3.87
C ASP A 38 6.23 -21.37 -3.17
N GLU A 39 6.55 -20.07 -3.14
CA GLU A 39 5.68 -19.08 -2.53
C GLU A 39 4.39 -18.94 -3.35
N LYS A 40 3.25 -19.02 -2.65
CA LYS A 40 1.94 -18.87 -3.28
C LYS A 40 1.73 -17.45 -3.77
N GLU A 41 0.97 -17.32 -4.84
CA GLU A 41 0.55 -16.01 -5.35
C GLU A 41 -0.24 -15.26 -4.28
N LYS A 42 0.09 -13.97 -4.12
CA LYS A 42 -0.51 -13.12 -3.10
C LYS A 42 -1.60 -12.24 -3.68
N LEU A 43 -2.59 -11.92 -2.87
CA LEU A 43 -3.65 -10.99 -3.23
C LEU A 43 -3.07 -9.56 -3.41
N PRO A 44 -3.70 -8.73 -4.24
CA PRO A 44 -3.21 -7.37 -4.52
C PRO A 44 -3.63 -6.34 -3.47
N PHE A 45 -3.58 -6.73 -2.20
CA PHE A 45 -4.03 -5.88 -1.09
C PHE A 45 -2.92 -5.71 -0.06
N PHE A 46 -2.68 -4.46 0.28
CA PHE A 46 -1.64 -4.07 1.23
C PHE A 46 -2.18 -3.05 2.22
N MET A 47 -1.72 -3.14 3.45
CA MET A 47 -2.09 -2.22 4.51
C MET A 47 -0.92 -2.00 5.47
N THR A 48 -0.95 -0.92 6.22
CA THR A 48 0.05 -0.66 7.24
C THR A 48 -0.12 -1.60 8.44
N PHE A 49 0.91 -1.73 9.26
CA PHE A 49 0.84 -2.50 10.50
C PHE A 49 -0.29 -2.01 11.41
N ASN A 50 -0.40 -0.71 11.59
CA ASN A 50 -1.44 -0.13 12.44
C ASN A 50 -2.84 -0.39 11.89
N GLN A 51 -3.01 -0.31 10.57
CA GLN A 51 -4.27 -0.64 9.93
C GLN A 51 -4.65 -2.10 10.12
N ALA A 52 -3.70 -3.01 9.99
CA ALA A 52 -3.93 -4.44 10.25
C ALA A 52 -4.36 -4.67 11.69
N LYS A 53 -3.61 -4.13 12.64
CA LYS A 53 -3.90 -4.24 14.07
C LYS A 53 -5.27 -3.67 14.41
N ASN A 54 -5.60 -2.48 13.92
CA ASN A 54 -6.88 -1.83 14.19
C ASN A 54 -8.07 -2.54 13.52
N SER A 55 -7.79 -3.36 12.52
CA SER A 55 -8.80 -4.18 11.84
C SER A 55 -8.97 -5.57 12.46
N GLY A 56 -8.29 -5.84 13.57
CA GLY A 56 -8.34 -7.13 14.25
C GLY A 56 -7.51 -8.23 13.59
N LEU A 57 -6.64 -7.87 12.66
CA LEU A 57 -5.74 -8.82 12.02
C LEU A 57 -4.43 -8.92 12.79
N ILE A 58 -3.81 -10.08 12.68
CA ILE A 58 -2.53 -10.39 13.31
C ILE A 58 -1.45 -10.42 12.24
N VAL A 59 -0.36 -9.70 12.49
CA VAL A 59 0.86 -9.80 11.69
C VAL A 59 1.77 -10.80 12.39
N PRO A 60 1.93 -12.03 11.84
CA PRO A 60 2.79 -13.04 12.47
C PRO A 60 4.23 -12.53 12.61
N LYS A 61 4.91 -12.98 13.67
CA LYS A 61 6.32 -12.66 13.85
C LYS A 61 7.14 -13.18 12.67
N GLY A 62 8.00 -12.31 12.14
CA GLY A 62 8.83 -12.65 10.99
C GLY A 62 8.19 -12.38 9.63
N THR A 63 6.96 -11.87 9.60
CA THR A 63 6.31 -11.45 8.36
C THR A 63 7.10 -10.30 7.73
N LYS A 64 7.43 -10.45 6.45
CA LYS A 64 8.16 -9.43 5.71
C LYS A 64 7.23 -8.34 5.21
N SER A 65 7.60 -7.09 5.46
CA SER A 65 6.90 -5.94 4.91
C SER A 65 7.32 -5.64 3.47
N PHE A 66 6.52 -4.80 2.81
CA PHE A 66 6.83 -4.22 1.51
C PHE A 66 7.05 -2.72 1.69
N SER A 67 7.94 -2.15 0.90
CA SER A 67 8.27 -0.73 0.97
C SER A 67 7.49 0.05 -0.08
N ILE A 68 6.96 1.20 0.32
CA ILE A 68 6.35 2.18 -0.56
C ILE A 68 6.94 3.56 -0.28
N LEU A 69 6.74 4.48 -1.20
CA LEU A 69 7.14 5.87 -1.03
C LEU A 69 5.93 6.72 -0.67
N LYS A 70 6.08 7.49 0.39
CA LYS A 70 5.11 8.49 0.81
C LYS A 70 5.69 9.87 0.53
N ARG A 71 5.12 10.57 -0.45
CA ARG A 71 5.51 11.93 -0.80
C ARG A 71 4.65 12.92 -0.05
N PHE A 72 5.28 13.96 0.47
CA PHE A 72 4.60 15.02 1.20
C PHE A 72 5.28 16.35 0.98
N GLY A 73 4.57 17.43 1.28
CA GLY A 73 5.10 18.76 1.28
C GLY A 73 5.37 19.23 2.69
N LYS A 74 6.45 19.95 2.88
CA LYS A 74 6.80 20.56 4.16
C LYS A 74 6.99 22.06 3.97
N LYS A 75 6.21 22.83 4.71
CA LYS A 75 6.40 24.28 4.82
C LYS A 75 7.44 24.56 5.88
N TYR A 76 8.30 25.52 5.60
CA TYR A 76 9.29 26.00 6.57
C TYR A 76 9.52 27.48 6.38
N GLU A 77 9.96 28.12 7.43
CA GLU A 77 10.24 29.56 7.44
C GLU A 77 11.74 29.81 7.36
N VAL A 78 12.12 30.82 6.55
CA VAL A 78 13.49 31.28 6.43
C VAL A 78 13.50 32.75 6.79
N THR A 79 14.42 33.11 7.66
CA THR A 79 14.64 34.51 8.01
C THR A 79 15.63 35.14 7.03
N LYS A 80 15.20 36.19 6.34
CA LYS A 80 16.05 36.99 5.46
C LYS A 80 16.29 38.35 6.08
N LEU A 81 17.51 38.83 5.94
CA LEU A 81 17.86 40.18 6.31
C LEU A 81 17.70 41.10 5.09
N ASP A 82 16.90 42.16 5.24
CA ASP A 82 16.82 43.21 4.23
C ASP A 82 18.07 44.09 4.37
N GLU A 83 18.93 44.07 3.36
CA GLU A 83 20.21 44.80 3.36
C GLU A 83 20.01 46.33 3.37
N GLU A 84 18.88 46.84 2.85
CA GLU A 84 18.60 48.28 2.80
C GLU A 84 18.09 48.82 4.14
N THR A 85 17.22 48.06 4.83
CA THR A 85 16.58 48.52 6.08
C THR A 85 17.16 47.90 7.33
N GLY A 86 17.93 46.81 7.21
CA GLY A 86 18.45 46.03 8.33
C GLY A 86 17.38 45.25 9.06
N GLN A 87 16.15 45.18 8.55
CA GLN A 87 15.06 44.44 9.15
C GLN A 87 15.09 43.00 8.74
N GLU A 88 14.69 42.12 9.66
CA GLU A 88 14.51 40.71 9.39
C GLU A 88 13.12 40.49 8.82
N GLU A 89 13.05 39.77 7.69
CA GLU A 89 11.81 39.34 7.07
C GLU A 89 11.71 37.81 7.14
N ILE A 90 10.52 37.33 7.47
CA ILE A 90 10.22 35.90 7.48
C ILE A 90 9.60 35.54 6.14
N GLU A 91 10.26 34.63 5.40
CA GLU A 91 9.77 34.10 4.14
C GLU A 91 9.32 32.66 4.34
N GLU A 92 8.09 32.37 3.98
CA GLU A 92 7.56 30.99 3.97
C GLU A 92 7.99 30.30 2.67
N ARG A 93 8.63 29.14 2.81
CA ARG A 93 9.06 28.29 1.70
C ARG A 93 8.42 26.93 1.80
N PHE A 94 8.37 26.27 0.65
CA PHE A 94 7.82 24.94 0.54
C PHE A 94 8.90 23.99 0.01
N ARG A 95 8.99 22.81 0.63
CA ARG A 95 9.90 21.75 0.19
C ARG A 95 9.14 20.46 0.01
N ARG A 96 9.40 19.78 -1.11
CA ARG A 96 8.93 18.42 -1.31
C ARG A 96 9.87 17.47 -0.60
N ALA A 97 9.29 16.49 0.07
CA ALA A 97 10.01 15.44 0.77
C ALA A 97 9.37 14.08 0.47
N ALA A 98 10.12 13.05 0.72
CA ALA A 98 9.62 11.68 0.61
C ALA A 98 10.16 10.86 1.77
N SER A 99 9.35 9.92 2.25
CA SER A 99 9.75 8.93 3.24
C SER A 99 9.37 7.54 2.74
N ILE A 100 10.09 6.54 3.25
CA ILE A 100 9.72 5.15 3.02
C ILE A 100 8.69 4.77 4.08
N ASP A 101 7.60 4.18 3.63
CA ASP A 101 6.58 3.60 4.50
C ASP A 101 6.52 2.09 4.26
N PHE A 102 6.04 1.34 5.24
CA PHE A 102 5.99 -0.11 5.18
C PHE A 102 4.55 -0.59 5.24
N VAL A 103 4.24 -1.52 4.34
CA VAL A 103 2.93 -2.15 4.26
C VAL A 103 3.08 -3.66 4.24
N PHE A 104 2.01 -4.36 4.61
CA PHE A 104 1.95 -5.81 4.64
C PHE A 104 0.90 -6.30 3.67
N ASN A 105 1.20 -7.40 2.98
CA ASN A 105 0.22 -8.04 2.13
C ASN A 105 -0.79 -8.81 2.99
N ILE A 106 -2.06 -8.66 2.69
CA ILE A 106 -3.14 -9.31 3.45
C ILE A 106 -3.02 -10.84 3.46
N SER A 107 -2.43 -11.43 2.42
CA SER A 107 -2.22 -12.87 2.32
C SER A 107 -1.26 -13.41 3.38
N ASP A 108 -0.42 -12.55 3.97
CA ASP A 108 0.55 -12.90 5.01
C ASP A 108 0.01 -12.67 6.42
N LEU A 109 -1.21 -12.16 6.55
CA LEU A 109 -1.83 -11.85 7.83
C LEU A 109 -2.78 -12.97 8.27
N GLU A 110 -3.08 -13.00 9.57
CA GLU A 110 -3.99 -13.95 10.17
C GLU A 110 -5.18 -13.22 10.80
N GLY A 111 -6.32 -13.92 10.87
CA GLY A 111 -7.53 -13.42 11.49
C GLY A 111 -8.73 -13.37 10.55
N GLU A 112 -9.85 -12.93 11.08
CA GLU A 112 -11.09 -12.78 10.33
C GLU A 112 -11.15 -11.45 9.59
N LEU A 113 -11.58 -11.49 8.34
CA LEU A 113 -11.83 -10.29 7.56
C LEU A 113 -13.18 -9.70 7.95
N SER A 114 -13.19 -8.43 8.35
CA SER A 114 -14.43 -7.69 8.61
C SER A 114 -15.25 -7.52 7.32
N ALA A 115 -16.55 -7.27 7.47
CA ALA A 115 -17.42 -6.99 6.33
C ALA A 115 -16.93 -5.78 5.53
N LYS A 116 -16.37 -4.78 6.20
CA LYS A 116 -15.79 -3.58 5.55
C LYS A 116 -14.59 -3.93 4.69
N LEU A 117 -13.66 -4.74 5.20
CA LEU A 117 -12.50 -5.20 4.43
C LEU A 117 -12.94 -5.99 3.20
N GLN A 118 -13.83 -6.96 3.39
CA GLN A 118 -14.34 -7.77 2.29
C GLN A 118 -15.01 -6.90 1.20
N ARG A 119 -15.79 -5.92 1.61
CA ARG A 119 -16.45 -5.00 0.69
C ARG A 119 -15.45 -4.18 -0.10
N ASN A 120 -14.46 -3.61 0.55
CA ASN A 120 -13.42 -2.82 -0.12
C ASN A 120 -12.58 -3.66 -1.08
N MET A 121 -12.28 -4.90 -0.71
CA MET A 121 -11.59 -5.85 -1.58
C MET A 121 -12.43 -6.17 -2.82
N SER A 122 -13.72 -6.45 -2.65
CA SER A 122 -14.65 -6.74 -3.76
C SER A 122 -14.82 -5.54 -4.69
N MET A 123 -14.95 -4.33 -4.15
CA MET A 123 -15.10 -3.10 -4.95
C MET A 123 -13.86 -2.82 -5.80
N GLY A 124 -12.68 -3.19 -5.31
CA GLY A 124 -11.43 -3.06 -6.05
C GLY A 124 -11.42 -3.84 -7.36
N PHE A 125 -12.25 -4.86 -7.48
CA PHE A 125 -12.32 -5.72 -8.66
C PHE A 125 -13.45 -5.34 -9.63
N SER A 126 -14.32 -4.43 -9.26
CA SER A 126 -15.52 -4.09 -10.07
C SER A 126 -15.20 -3.53 -11.46
N LYS A 127 -13.98 -3.05 -11.68
CA LYS A 127 -13.50 -2.52 -12.96
C LYS A 127 -12.59 -3.47 -13.72
N ALA A 128 -12.39 -4.69 -13.22
CA ALA A 128 -11.57 -5.69 -13.89
C ALA A 128 -12.31 -6.27 -15.11
N THR A 129 -11.57 -6.81 -16.08
CA THR A 129 -12.17 -7.59 -17.15
C THR A 129 -12.83 -8.86 -16.58
N ASN A 130 -13.78 -9.44 -17.33
CA ASN A 130 -14.49 -10.65 -16.85
C ASN A 130 -13.52 -11.79 -16.50
N GLU A 131 -12.46 -11.99 -17.28
CA GLU A 131 -11.45 -13.02 -17.01
C GLU A 131 -10.61 -12.67 -15.77
N GLU A 132 -10.19 -11.42 -15.66
CA GLU A 132 -9.48 -10.93 -14.48
C GLU A 132 -10.31 -11.07 -13.22
N ALA A 133 -11.57 -10.66 -13.27
CA ALA A 133 -12.48 -10.76 -12.14
C ALA A 133 -12.66 -12.21 -11.70
N LYS A 134 -12.73 -13.15 -12.62
CA LYS A 134 -12.86 -14.58 -12.33
C LYS A 134 -11.66 -15.13 -11.58
N VAL A 135 -10.44 -14.82 -12.06
CA VAL A 135 -9.19 -15.24 -11.42
C VAL A 135 -9.09 -14.66 -10.00
N ILE A 136 -9.44 -13.40 -9.84
CA ILE A 136 -9.39 -12.71 -8.56
C ILE A 136 -10.40 -13.29 -7.57
N LEU A 137 -11.62 -13.56 -8.02
CA LEU A 137 -12.65 -14.18 -7.18
C LEU A 137 -12.24 -15.58 -6.72
N GLU A 138 -11.66 -16.39 -7.60
CA GLU A 138 -11.12 -17.70 -7.24
C GLU A 138 -10.02 -17.58 -6.19
N ALA A 139 -9.08 -16.64 -6.34
CA ALA A 139 -8.03 -16.40 -5.37
C ALA A 139 -8.60 -15.93 -4.02
N LEU A 140 -9.60 -15.07 -4.04
CA LEU A 140 -10.26 -14.56 -2.85
C LEU A 140 -11.02 -15.68 -2.11
N GLU A 141 -11.72 -16.55 -2.82
CA GLU A 141 -12.40 -17.70 -2.23
C GLU A 141 -11.41 -18.61 -1.52
N VAL A 142 -10.30 -18.95 -2.16
CA VAL A 142 -9.24 -19.76 -1.55
C VAL A 142 -8.70 -19.10 -0.29
N PHE A 143 -8.50 -17.79 -0.30
CA PHE A 143 -8.04 -17.04 0.87
C PHE A 143 -9.05 -17.06 2.00
N LEU A 144 -10.33 -16.82 1.70
CA LEU A 144 -11.41 -16.82 2.71
C LEU A 144 -11.59 -18.18 3.34
N PHE A 145 -11.45 -19.26 2.59
CA PHE A 145 -11.55 -20.63 3.12
C PHE A 145 -10.39 -21.02 4.01
N ARG A 146 -9.27 -20.32 3.96
CA ARG A 146 -8.12 -20.56 4.86
C ARG A 146 -8.28 -19.90 6.22
N LEU A 147 -9.18 -18.94 6.32
CA LEU A 147 -9.50 -18.28 7.57
C LEU A 147 -10.49 -19.08 8.38
#